data_992a4e828b73fab8ecbf175332eaa184
#
_entry.id   992a4e828b73fab8ecbf175332eaa184
#
_cell.length_a   1.000
_cell.length_b   1.000
_cell.length_c   1.000
_cell.angle_alpha   90.00
_cell.angle_beta   90.00
_cell.angle_gamma   90.00
#
_symmetry.space_group_name_H-M   'P 1'
#
loop_
_entity.id
_entity.type
_entity.pdbx_description
1 polymer ?
#
loop_
_entity_poly.entity_id
_entity_poly.type
_entity_poly.pdbx_seq_one_letter_code
_entity_poly.pdbx_strand_id
1 'polypeptide(L)'
;MMLAGMNYGHNKMALWCIDECIRPSGEEDILDIGCGGGQNIANFLTRTKGKVCGADYSAQSVAKSVARNRKAVRDGRAEIMKALVSSLPYESATFDLATAFETIYFWPDIVEDFKEVRRVLKPGGRFAVCNEMASEAGNERWISLLDMKIYTPDEIVENMTKAGFTQTSVFTQGNRICVIGH
;
A
#
# COMPACT_ATOMS: atom_id res chain seq x y z
N MET A 1 -9.33 20.42 -10.78
CA MET A 1 -8.58 19.93 -11.95
C MET A 1 -7.21 19.32 -11.64
N MET A 2 -6.59 19.55 -10.46
CA MET A 2 -5.30 18.94 -10.08
C MET A 2 -5.33 17.42 -9.73
N LEU A 3 -6.43 16.91 -9.20
CA LEU A 3 -6.54 15.51 -8.77
C LEU A 3 -6.63 14.48 -9.92
N ALA A 4 -7.02 14.88 -11.11
CA ALA A 4 -7.16 13.96 -12.24
C ALA A 4 -5.82 13.61 -12.90
N GLY A 5 -4.87 14.55 -12.90
CA GLY A 5 -3.52 14.33 -13.46
C GLY A 5 -2.64 13.44 -12.57
N MET A 6 -2.76 13.57 -11.25
CA MET A 6 -2.05 12.73 -10.28
C MET A 6 -2.45 11.24 -10.41
N ASN A 7 -3.74 10.97 -10.61
CA ASN A 7 -4.23 9.58 -10.72
C ASN A 7 -3.69 8.82 -11.94
N TYR A 8 -3.36 9.50 -13.04
CA TYR A 8 -2.90 8.79 -14.25
C TYR A 8 -1.42 8.34 -14.15
N GLY A 9 -0.57 9.16 -13.53
CA GLY A 9 0.84 8.80 -13.27
C GLY A 9 0.95 7.67 -12.24
N HIS A 10 0.23 7.80 -11.14
CA HIS A 10 0.23 6.82 -10.04
C HIS A 10 -0.23 5.43 -10.47
N ASN A 11 -1.18 5.32 -11.42
CA ASN A 11 -1.61 4.00 -11.90
C ASN A 11 -0.51 3.28 -12.69
N LYS A 12 0.34 3.99 -13.44
CA LYS A 12 1.47 3.38 -14.16
C LYS A 12 2.53 2.83 -13.20
N MET A 13 2.82 3.58 -12.13
CA MET A 13 3.72 3.11 -11.08
C MET A 13 3.14 1.89 -10.37
N ALA A 14 1.87 1.96 -9.99
CA ALA A 14 1.20 0.85 -9.33
C ALA A 14 1.21 -0.42 -10.18
N LEU A 15 0.91 -0.34 -11.47
CA LEU A 15 0.96 -1.50 -12.37
C LEU A 15 2.37 -2.06 -12.51
N TRP A 16 3.40 -1.19 -12.61
CA TRP A 16 4.78 -1.66 -12.61
C TRP A 16 5.14 -2.39 -11.31
N CYS A 17 4.79 -1.84 -10.14
CA CYS A 17 5.01 -2.51 -8.85
C CYS A 17 4.28 -3.85 -8.79
N ILE A 18 3.01 -3.90 -9.18
CA ILE A 18 2.19 -5.11 -9.10
C ILE A 18 2.71 -6.19 -10.05
N ASP A 19 2.97 -5.84 -11.31
CA ASP A 19 3.24 -6.82 -12.36
C ASP A 19 4.72 -7.24 -12.44
N GLU A 20 5.66 -6.32 -12.12
CA GLU A 20 7.09 -6.57 -12.27
C GLU A 20 7.79 -6.87 -10.93
N CYS A 21 7.32 -6.29 -9.82
CA CYS A 21 7.99 -6.43 -8.52
C CYS A 21 7.26 -7.41 -7.60
N ILE A 22 5.99 -7.18 -7.33
CA ILE A 22 5.18 -7.96 -6.38
C ILE A 22 4.80 -9.33 -6.95
N ARG A 23 4.29 -9.36 -8.18
CA ARG A 23 3.87 -10.57 -8.91
C ARG A 23 2.97 -11.47 -8.07
N PRO A 24 1.70 -11.07 -7.83
CA PRO A 24 0.79 -11.88 -7.04
C PRO A 24 0.64 -13.30 -7.60
N SER A 25 0.57 -14.29 -6.71
CA SER A 25 0.50 -15.71 -7.10
C SER A 25 -0.84 -16.13 -7.72
N GLY A 26 -1.85 -15.26 -7.63
CA GLY A 26 -3.19 -15.53 -8.16
C GLY A 26 -4.19 -16.10 -7.16
N GLU A 27 -3.76 -16.47 -5.95
CA GLU A 27 -4.65 -17.01 -4.89
C GLU A 27 -4.56 -16.21 -3.58
N GLU A 28 -3.75 -15.17 -3.51
CA GLU A 28 -3.44 -14.40 -2.30
C GLU A 28 -4.63 -13.58 -1.81
N ASP A 29 -4.83 -13.56 -0.49
CA ASP A 29 -5.62 -12.56 0.21
C ASP A 29 -4.75 -11.30 0.39
N ILE A 30 -5.24 -10.16 -0.08
CA ILE A 30 -4.45 -8.92 -0.21
C ILE A 30 -5.10 -7.80 0.59
N LEU A 31 -4.27 -7.01 1.30
CA LEU A 31 -4.67 -5.77 1.97
C LEU A 31 -3.95 -4.58 1.35
N ASP A 32 -4.70 -3.60 0.83
CA ASP A 32 -4.17 -2.32 0.37
C ASP A 32 -4.41 -1.23 1.44
N ILE A 33 -3.33 -0.73 2.03
CA ILE A 33 -3.35 0.22 3.15
C ILE A 33 -3.17 1.64 2.61
N GLY A 34 -4.08 2.54 2.96
CA GLY A 34 -4.20 3.84 2.32
C GLY A 34 -4.78 3.72 0.92
N CYS A 35 -5.81 2.90 0.76
CA CYS A 35 -6.33 2.50 -0.56
C CYS A 35 -6.98 3.63 -1.37
N GLY A 36 -7.17 4.81 -0.79
CA GLY A 36 -7.73 5.97 -1.46
C GLY A 36 -9.03 5.68 -2.19
N GLY A 37 -9.12 6.02 -3.47
CA GLY A 37 -10.29 5.77 -4.31
C GLY A 37 -10.41 4.33 -4.85
N GLY A 38 -9.59 3.37 -4.38
CA GLY A 38 -9.72 1.94 -4.63
C GLY A 38 -9.26 1.47 -6.02
N GLN A 39 -8.39 2.23 -6.70
CA GLN A 39 -7.86 1.81 -8.00
C GLN A 39 -6.98 0.57 -7.87
N ASN A 40 -6.11 0.50 -6.85
CA ASN A 40 -5.25 -0.65 -6.65
C ASN A 40 -6.03 -1.89 -6.21
N ILE A 41 -7.11 -1.72 -5.44
CA ILE A 41 -8.05 -2.82 -5.17
C ILE A 41 -8.59 -3.39 -6.49
N ALA A 42 -9.04 -2.55 -7.43
CA ALA A 42 -9.49 -3.01 -8.74
C ALA A 42 -8.37 -3.70 -9.54
N ASN A 43 -7.13 -3.19 -9.47
CA ASN A 43 -5.98 -3.82 -10.12
C ASN A 43 -5.70 -5.22 -9.55
N PHE A 44 -5.73 -5.40 -8.23
CA PHE A 44 -5.51 -6.69 -7.58
C PHE A 44 -6.64 -7.69 -7.83
N LEU A 45 -7.88 -7.25 -7.86
CA LEU A 45 -9.05 -8.11 -8.14
C LEU A 45 -8.97 -8.83 -9.50
N THR A 46 -8.18 -8.33 -10.45
CA THR A 46 -7.92 -8.98 -11.72
C THR A 46 -6.73 -9.95 -11.68
N ARG A 47 -5.98 -9.99 -10.57
CA ARG A 47 -4.73 -10.75 -10.43
C ARG A 47 -4.76 -11.82 -9.35
N THR A 48 -5.76 -11.79 -8.49
CA THR A 48 -5.97 -12.84 -7.48
C THR A 48 -7.41 -13.33 -7.49
N LYS A 49 -7.63 -14.57 -7.11
CA LYS A 49 -8.94 -15.14 -6.77
C LYS A 49 -9.25 -15.00 -5.28
N GLY A 50 -8.25 -14.69 -4.47
CA GLY A 50 -8.40 -14.39 -3.05
C GLY A 50 -9.18 -13.11 -2.79
N LYS A 51 -9.43 -12.80 -1.53
CA LYS A 51 -10.12 -11.58 -1.10
C LYS A 51 -9.18 -10.39 -1.18
N VAL A 52 -9.67 -9.24 -1.66
CA VAL A 52 -8.91 -7.98 -1.66
C VAL A 52 -9.56 -6.99 -0.71
N CYS A 53 -8.86 -6.67 0.37
CA CYS A 53 -9.31 -5.71 1.37
C CYS A 53 -8.63 -4.36 1.18
N GLY A 54 -9.28 -3.28 1.61
CA GLY A 54 -8.74 -1.94 1.65
C GLY A 54 -8.98 -1.28 3.00
N ALA A 55 -8.00 -0.52 3.46
CA ALA A 55 -8.12 0.33 4.63
C ALA A 55 -7.71 1.76 4.28
N ASP A 56 -8.49 2.75 4.72
CA ASP A 56 -8.15 4.17 4.57
C ASP A 56 -8.72 4.96 5.76
N TYR A 57 -7.99 5.97 6.23
CA TYR A 57 -8.44 6.80 7.33
C TYR A 57 -9.58 7.76 6.94
N SER A 58 -9.69 8.07 5.65
CA SER A 58 -10.69 9.00 5.11
C SER A 58 -11.98 8.28 4.74
N ALA A 59 -13.07 8.63 5.42
CA ALA A 59 -14.40 8.11 5.09
C ALA A 59 -14.81 8.41 3.63
N GLN A 60 -14.36 9.54 3.07
CA GLN A 60 -14.62 9.90 1.68
C GLN A 60 -13.87 8.97 0.72
N SER A 61 -12.61 8.63 1.02
CA SER A 61 -11.82 7.66 0.25
C SER A 61 -12.48 6.28 0.26
N VAL A 62 -12.86 5.81 1.46
CA VAL A 62 -13.59 4.55 1.62
C VAL A 62 -14.86 4.51 0.78
N ALA A 63 -15.69 5.55 0.85
CA ALA A 63 -16.93 5.61 0.06
C ALA A 63 -16.68 5.55 -1.46
N LYS A 64 -15.64 6.27 -1.94
CA LYS A 64 -15.22 6.22 -3.36
C LYS A 64 -14.71 4.84 -3.76
N SER A 65 -13.92 4.22 -2.89
CA SER A 65 -13.35 2.89 -3.12
C SER A 65 -14.44 1.81 -3.19
N VAL A 66 -15.42 1.85 -2.28
CA VAL A 66 -16.61 0.96 -2.29
C VAL A 66 -17.41 1.17 -3.58
N ALA A 67 -17.68 2.41 -3.97
CA ALA A 67 -18.43 2.71 -5.19
C ALA A 67 -17.73 2.18 -6.45
N ARG A 68 -16.41 2.35 -6.53
CA ARG A 68 -15.57 1.84 -7.64
C ARG A 68 -15.63 0.32 -7.73
N ASN A 69 -15.52 -0.36 -6.59
CA ASN A 69 -15.41 -1.82 -6.51
C ASN A 69 -16.73 -2.49 -6.11
N ARG A 70 -17.87 -1.81 -6.31
CA ARG A 70 -19.20 -2.22 -5.83
C ARG A 70 -19.59 -3.68 -6.16
N LYS A 71 -19.19 -4.16 -7.34
CA LYS A 71 -19.46 -5.55 -7.74
C LYS A 71 -18.70 -6.53 -6.85
N ALA A 72 -17.40 -6.32 -6.69
CA ALA A 72 -16.56 -7.18 -5.86
C ALA A 72 -16.97 -7.13 -4.37
N VAL A 73 -17.37 -5.96 -3.87
CA VAL A 73 -17.87 -5.80 -2.50
C VAL A 73 -19.17 -6.60 -2.31
N ARG A 74 -20.14 -6.46 -3.22
CA ARG A 74 -21.39 -7.22 -3.19
C ARG A 74 -21.16 -8.73 -3.27
N ASP A 75 -20.21 -9.15 -4.11
CA ASP A 75 -19.91 -10.56 -4.34
C ASP A 75 -18.98 -11.15 -3.25
N GLY A 76 -18.63 -10.37 -2.19
CA GLY A 76 -17.78 -10.79 -1.07
C GLY A 76 -16.30 -10.90 -1.40
N ARG A 77 -15.86 -10.47 -2.60
CA ARG A 77 -14.48 -10.49 -3.07
C ARG A 77 -13.65 -9.29 -2.61
N ALA A 78 -14.30 -8.21 -2.21
CA ALA A 78 -13.64 -7.04 -1.64
C ALA A 78 -14.31 -6.58 -0.36
N GLU A 79 -13.51 -6.05 0.55
CA GLU A 79 -13.97 -5.39 1.77
C GLU A 79 -13.14 -4.14 2.01
N ILE A 80 -13.81 -3.00 2.23
CA ILE A 80 -13.12 -1.72 2.35
C ILE A 80 -13.62 -1.04 3.62
N MET A 81 -12.68 -0.73 4.53
CA MET A 81 -13.01 -0.19 5.85
C MET A 81 -12.28 1.11 6.14
N LYS A 82 -12.93 1.96 6.93
CA LYS A 82 -12.26 3.12 7.52
C LYS A 82 -11.40 2.65 8.68
N ALA A 83 -10.09 2.85 8.58
CA ALA A 83 -9.14 2.48 9.62
C ALA A 83 -7.87 3.33 9.56
N LEU A 84 -7.18 3.42 10.69
CA LEU A 84 -5.80 3.89 10.78
C LEU A 84 -4.86 2.69 10.60
N VAL A 85 -3.69 2.92 10.02
CA VAL A 85 -2.66 1.88 9.90
C VAL A 85 -2.19 1.38 11.27
N SER A 86 -2.16 2.24 12.27
CA SER A 86 -1.76 1.90 13.65
C SER A 86 -2.75 0.98 14.39
N SER A 87 -3.93 0.72 13.81
CA SER A 87 -4.96 -0.15 14.40
C SER A 87 -5.85 -0.71 13.30
N LEU A 88 -5.32 -1.70 12.59
CA LEU A 88 -6.02 -2.36 11.49
C LEU A 88 -7.10 -3.30 12.04
N PRO A 89 -8.36 -3.21 11.53
CA PRO A 89 -9.49 -3.97 12.06
C PRO A 89 -9.52 -5.42 11.52
N TYR A 90 -8.37 -6.07 11.52
CA TYR A 90 -8.20 -7.45 11.08
C TYR A 90 -7.47 -8.28 12.13
N GLU A 91 -7.77 -9.55 12.17
CA GLU A 91 -7.06 -10.49 13.02
C GLU A 91 -5.60 -10.69 12.55
N SER A 92 -4.76 -11.20 13.46
CA SER A 92 -3.39 -11.56 13.12
C SER A 92 -3.37 -12.67 12.07
N ALA A 93 -2.36 -12.68 11.22
CA ALA A 93 -2.13 -13.72 10.22
C ALA A 93 -3.33 -13.90 9.24
N THR A 94 -3.89 -12.79 8.74
CA THR A 94 -5.03 -12.80 7.83
C THR A 94 -4.61 -12.75 6.36
N PHE A 95 -3.60 -11.97 6.01
CA PHE A 95 -3.24 -11.67 4.62
C PHE A 95 -1.94 -12.31 4.17
N ASP A 96 -1.89 -12.68 2.90
CA ASP A 96 -0.67 -13.16 2.24
C ASP A 96 0.20 -11.99 1.75
N LEU A 97 -0.44 -10.87 1.39
CA LEU A 97 0.20 -9.68 0.89
C LEU A 97 -0.46 -8.42 1.49
N ALA A 98 0.35 -7.51 2.00
CA ALA A 98 -0.06 -6.15 2.30
C ALA A 98 0.68 -5.17 1.38
N THR A 99 0.02 -4.08 0.99
CA THR A 99 0.60 -3.05 0.11
C THR A 99 0.33 -1.66 0.66
N ALA A 100 1.26 -0.75 0.38
CA ALA A 100 1.14 0.68 0.67
C ALA A 100 1.68 1.47 -0.54
N PHE A 101 0.76 2.09 -1.30
CA PHE A 101 1.09 2.89 -2.48
C PHE A 101 0.96 4.37 -2.18
N GLU A 102 2.07 5.11 -2.23
CA GLU A 102 2.10 6.57 -2.03
C GLU A 102 1.45 7.04 -0.70
N THR A 103 1.56 6.27 0.37
CA THR A 103 0.83 6.54 1.62
C THR A 103 1.70 6.60 2.87
N ILE A 104 2.85 5.92 2.91
CA ILE A 104 3.70 5.89 4.11
C ILE A 104 4.24 7.27 4.53
N TYR A 105 4.21 8.24 3.65
CA TYR A 105 4.59 9.65 3.90
C TYR A 105 3.81 10.28 5.06
N PHE A 106 2.61 9.77 5.32
CA PHE A 106 1.65 10.30 6.30
C PHE A 106 1.49 9.42 7.53
N TRP A 107 2.26 8.33 7.63
CA TRP A 107 2.16 7.42 8.76
C TRP A 107 2.86 7.99 9.99
N PRO A 108 2.19 8.04 11.16
CA PRO A 108 2.71 8.79 12.32
C PRO A 108 3.92 8.14 12.99
N ASP A 109 3.97 6.81 13.06
CA ASP A 109 5.08 6.05 13.61
C ASP A 109 5.40 4.87 12.70
N ILE A 110 6.32 5.09 11.77
CA ILE A 110 6.59 4.16 10.68
C ILE A 110 6.97 2.75 11.16
N VAL A 111 7.70 2.64 12.29
CA VAL A 111 8.13 1.34 12.81
C VAL A 111 6.97 0.60 13.47
N GLU A 112 6.18 1.29 14.32
CA GLU A 112 5.01 0.68 14.97
C GLU A 112 3.91 0.37 13.94
N ASP A 113 3.73 1.24 12.96
CA ASP A 113 2.79 1.02 11.85
C ASP A 113 3.22 -0.20 11.01
N PHE A 114 4.51 -0.37 10.73
CA PHE A 114 5.03 -1.56 10.05
C PHE A 114 4.87 -2.85 10.89
N LYS A 115 5.00 -2.76 12.22
CA LYS A 115 4.70 -3.88 13.12
C LYS A 115 3.23 -4.29 13.06
N GLU A 116 2.33 -3.31 12.99
CA GLU A 116 0.90 -3.59 12.84
C GLU A 116 0.59 -4.24 11.49
N VAL A 117 1.22 -3.78 10.40
CA VAL A 117 1.14 -4.46 9.09
C VAL A 117 1.65 -5.90 9.20
N ARG A 118 2.80 -6.10 9.86
CA ARG A 118 3.35 -7.46 10.06
C ARG A 118 2.42 -8.35 10.88
N ARG A 119 1.71 -7.81 11.88
CA ARG A 119 0.74 -8.57 12.69
C ARG A 119 -0.37 -9.18 11.83
N VAL A 120 -0.90 -8.44 10.86
CA VAL A 120 -1.99 -8.92 10.00
C VAL A 120 -1.53 -9.82 8.87
N LEU A 121 -0.23 -9.91 8.61
CA LEU A 121 0.35 -10.82 7.62
C LEU A 121 0.48 -12.23 8.18
N LYS A 122 0.16 -13.22 7.35
CA LYS A 122 0.44 -14.64 7.62
C LYS A 122 1.95 -14.89 7.74
N PRO A 123 2.39 -15.96 8.42
CA PRO A 123 3.77 -16.42 8.32
C PRO A 123 4.17 -16.60 6.84
N GLY A 124 5.29 -15.97 6.43
CA GLY A 124 5.71 -15.93 5.03
C GLY A 124 4.98 -14.93 4.14
N GLY A 125 4.04 -14.17 4.71
CA GLY A 125 3.40 -13.07 4.01
C GLY A 125 4.36 -11.93 3.69
N ARG A 126 3.99 -11.08 2.74
CA ARG A 126 4.84 -10.02 2.19
C ARG A 126 4.22 -8.65 2.40
N PHE A 127 5.08 -7.65 2.66
CA PHE A 127 4.68 -6.24 2.68
C PHE A 127 5.40 -5.46 1.61
N ALA A 128 4.67 -4.84 0.69
CA ALA A 128 5.23 -4.02 -0.40
C ALA A 128 4.91 -2.53 -0.19
N VAL A 129 5.96 -1.72 -0.12
CA VAL A 129 5.88 -0.25 -0.14
C VAL A 129 6.27 0.25 -1.52
N CYS A 130 5.39 1.01 -2.16
CA CYS A 130 5.50 1.48 -3.53
C CYS A 130 5.34 2.99 -3.60
N ASN A 131 6.41 3.70 -3.97
CA ASN A 131 6.43 5.16 -4.00
C ASN A 131 7.08 5.70 -5.29
N GLU A 132 6.66 6.89 -5.72
CA GLU A 132 7.34 7.67 -6.77
C GLU A 132 8.32 8.71 -6.18
N MET A 133 8.09 9.17 -4.95
CA MET A 133 8.98 10.08 -4.25
C MET A 133 9.92 9.28 -3.33
N ALA A 134 11.18 9.14 -3.75
CA ALA A 134 12.21 8.37 -3.05
C ALA A 134 13.32 9.25 -2.45
N SER A 135 13.24 10.57 -2.58
CA SER A 135 14.14 11.53 -1.97
C SER A 135 13.46 12.87 -1.73
N GLU A 136 13.96 13.63 -0.77
CA GLU A 136 13.47 14.99 -0.50
C GLU A 136 13.84 15.97 -1.62
N ALA A 137 14.96 15.75 -2.30
CA ALA A 137 15.43 16.62 -3.36
C ALA A 137 14.43 16.73 -4.51
N GLY A 138 13.97 17.93 -4.81
CA GLY A 138 12.96 18.23 -5.81
C GLY A 138 11.52 18.12 -5.33
N ASN A 139 11.30 17.70 -4.07
CA ASN A 139 9.97 17.53 -3.47
C ASN A 139 9.70 18.48 -2.30
N GLU A 140 10.60 19.44 -2.03
CA GLU A 140 10.58 20.33 -0.86
C GLU A 140 9.25 21.08 -0.73
N ARG A 141 8.67 21.49 -1.86
CA ARG A 141 7.36 22.18 -1.89
C ARG A 141 6.23 21.29 -1.40
N TRP A 142 6.23 20.01 -1.80
CA TRP A 142 5.20 19.05 -1.40
C TRP A 142 5.35 18.64 0.06
N ILE A 143 6.59 18.44 0.52
CA ILE A 143 6.92 18.14 1.92
C ILE A 143 6.37 19.23 2.82
N SER A 144 6.67 20.50 2.52
CA SER A 144 6.20 21.64 3.32
C SER A 144 4.68 21.84 3.25
N LEU A 145 4.06 21.60 2.08
CA LEU A 145 2.63 21.84 1.88
C LEU A 145 1.75 20.78 2.53
N LEU A 146 2.20 19.52 2.56
CA LEU A 146 1.39 18.36 2.96
C LEU A 146 1.85 17.73 4.28
N ASP A 147 2.84 18.30 4.95
CA ASP A 147 3.45 17.75 6.17
C ASP A 147 3.86 16.27 5.98
N MET A 148 4.55 16.01 4.88
CA MET A 148 4.97 14.67 4.46
C MET A 148 6.39 14.37 4.92
N LYS A 149 6.64 13.10 5.28
CA LYS A 149 7.99 12.57 5.42
C LYS A 149 8.32 11.62 4.28
N ILE A 150 9.31 11.97 3.48
CA ILE A 150 9.80 11.10 2.41
C ILE A 150 10.88 10.18 2.98
N TYR A 151 10.81 8.91 2.59
CA TYR A 151 11.75 7.88 3.00
C TYR A 151 12.53 7.40 1.78
N THR A 152 13.85 7.32 1.89
CA THR A 152 14.70 6.65 0.93
C THR A 152 14.46 5.13 0.97
N PRO A 153 14.83 4.39 -0.09
CA PRO A 153 14.76 2.92 -0.05
C PRO A 153 15.49 2.31 1.15
N ASP A 154 16.67 2.82 1.50
CA ASP A 154 17.47 2.34 2.64
C ASP A 154 16.75 2.58 3.98
N GLU A 155 16.13 3.75 4.16
CA GLU A 155 15.33 4.03 5.36
C GLU A 155 14.10 3.14 5.46
N ILE A 156 13.44 2.80 4.32
CA ILE A 156 12.33 1.86 4.32
C ILE A 156 12.80 0.46 4.74
N VAL A 157 13.92 -0.01 4.19
CA VAL A 157 14.56 -1.29 4.56
C VAL A 157 14.91 -1.32 6.05
N GLU A 158 15.54 -0.26 6.56
CA GLU A 158 15.88 -0.14 7.98
C GLU A 158 14.64 -0.22 8.89
N ASN A 159 13.58 0.52 8.54
CA ASN A 159 12.35 0.52 9.30
C ASN A 159 11.60 -0.82 9.21
N MET A 160 11.61 -1.50 8.06
CA MET A 160 11.10 -2.86 7.92
C MET A 160 11.86 -3.85 8.82
N THR A 161 13.20 -3.73 8.84
CA THR A 161 14.05 -4.57 9.72
C THR A 161 13.73 -4.34 11.19
N LYS A 162 13.59 -3.07 11.63
CA LYS A 162 13.18 -2.73 13.00
C LYS A 162 11.79 -3.26 13.35
N ALA A 163 10.89 -3.32 12.38
CA ALA A 163 9.55 -3.88 12.55
C ALA A 163 9.53 -5.42 12.55
N GLY A 164 10.65 -6.08 12.25
CA GLY A 164 10.82 -7.53 12.31
C GLY A 164 10.65 -8.26 10.98
N PHE A 165 10.69 -7.57 9.84
CA PHE A 165 10.86 -8.21 8.54
C PHE A 165 12.32 -8.66 8.39
N THR A 166 12.52 -9.90 7.99
CA THR A 166 13.87 -10.54 8.03
C THR A 166 14.58 -10.51 6.70
N GLN A 167 13.85 -10.37 5.61
CA GLN A 167 14.39 -10.27 4.25
C GLN A 167 13.71 -9.11 3.53
N THR A 168 14.47 -8.38 2.74
CA THR A 168 13.96 -7.28 1.94
C THR A 168 14.48 -7.35 0.51
N SER A 169 13.64 -6.94 -0.44
CA SER A 169 14.00 -6.77 -1.84
C SER A 169 13.67 -5.34 -2.27
N VAL A 170 14.58 -4.70 -3.00
CA VAL A 170 14.42 -3.32 -3.48
C VAL A 170 14.43 -3.30 -5.00
N PHE A 171 13.41 -2.71 -5.59
CA PHE A 171 13.29 -2.50 -7.03
C PHE A 171 13.19 -1.00 -7.31
N THR A 172 13.88 -0.54 -8.35
CA THR A 172 13.87 0.87 -8.76
C THR A 172 13.68 0.99 -10.26
N GLN A 173 12.92 2.00 -10.69
CA GLN A 173 12.76 2.37 -12.09
C GLN A 173 12.58 3.90 -12.20
N GLY A 174 13.65 4.62 -12.55
CA GLY A 174 13.66 6.08 -12.46
C GLY A 174 13.42 6.54 -11.02
N ASN A 175 12.36 7.33 -10.81
CA ASN A 175 11.96 7.79 -9.47
C ASN A 175 11.08 6.79 -8.72
N ARG A 176 10.70 5.68 -9.33
CA ARG A 176 9.81 4.69 -8.72
C ARG A 176 10.61 3.70 -7.90
N ILE A 177 10.08 3.40 -6.74
CA ILE A 177 10.63 2.38 -5.85
C ILE A 177 9.53 1.39 -5.44
N CYS A 178 9.93 0.14 -5.29
CA CYS A 178 9.14 -0.88 -4.63
C CYS A 178 10.06 -1.63 -3.67
N VAL A 179 9.76 -1.56 -2.38
CA VAL A 179 10.50 -2.28 -1.33
C VAL A 179 9.58 -3.35 -0.76
N ILE A 180 10.01 -4.60 -0.79
CA ILE A 180 9.22 -5.75 -0.32
C ILE A 180 9.93 -6.38 0.88
N GLY A 181 9.24 -6.45 2.02
CA GLY A 181 9.67 -7.14 3.23
C GLY A 181 8.95 -8.49 3.40
N HIS A 182 9.69 -9.48 3.94
CA HIS A 182 9.23 -10.82 4.26
C HIS A 182 9.40 -11.13 5.74
#